data_c9b4a2f5819c3a9974a8b4b4d1a4efca
#
_entry.id   c9b4a2f5819c3a9974a8b4b4d1a4efca
#
_cell.length_a   1.000
_cell.length_b   1.000
_cell.length_c   1.000
_cell.angle_alpha   90.00
_cell.angle_beta   90.00
_cell.angle_gamma   90.00
#
_symmetry.space_group_name_H-M   'P 1'
#
loop_
_entity.id
_entity.type
_entity.pdbx_description
1 polymer ?
#
loop_
_entity_poly.entity_id
_entity_poly.type
_entity_poly.pdbx_seq_one_letter_code
_entity_poly.pdbx_strand_id
1 'polypeptide(L)'
;MASIDIQSVRKSYGEHAVLHGVDLEIKDGEFIVLVGPSGCGKSTLLRMIAGLEDITSGQVQISGKRVNELAPKDRDIAMVFQSYALYPHMSVADNMSYSMRLRKTPKEKIASAIKSTATKLGLDPLLERRPKALSGGQRQRVAMGRAIVRQPKAFLFDEPLSNLDARLREQMRAEIKKLHGELKATSIYVTHDQIEAMTLADRIVAMHGGVVQQVGSPLELYDHPANLFVAGFIGSPAMNFLDVTYLEQDGGPRLKLKDGTLIALPQPVKLKDGANATLGIRPEHVQIENSADLTAAVDLVEPTGFGIILHLSLHGLPFKIFTLNRDALHAQGSIQVSFPAQHLHLFDGEGNRVESA
;
A
#
# COMPACT_ATOMS: atom_id res chain seq x y z
N MET A 1 19.03 15.02 -4.10
CA MET A 1 18.07 13.96 -3.82
C MET A 1 18.76 12.64 -4.04
N ALA A 2 18.20 11.50 -3.76
CA ALA A 2 18.97 10.26 -3.75
C ALA A 2 18.16 9.09 -4.27
N SER A 3 18.71 8.35 -5.24
CA SER A 3 18.25 6.99 -5.54
C SER A 3 18.62 6.05 -4.37
N ILE A 4 17.81 5.00 -4.18
CA ILE A 4 18.09 3.95 -3.21
C ILE A 4 18.02 2.62 -3.95
N ASP A 5 19.07 1.83 -3.83
CA ASP A 5 19.16 0.52 -4.46
C ASP A 5 19.35 -0.56 -3.38
N ILE A 6 18.47 -1.55 -3.39
CA ILE A 6 18.41 -2.66 -2.46
C ILE A 6 18.67 -3.92 -3.26
N GLN A 7 19.77 -4.63 -2.96
CA GLN A 7 20.24 -5.76 -3.74
C GLN A 7 20.31 -7.01 -2.86
N SER A 8 19.45 -7.97 -3.15
CA SER A 8 19.35 -9.30 -2.53
C SER A 8 19.39 -9.26 -0.99
N VAL A 9 18.72 -8.24 -0.42
CA VAL A 9 18.74 -7.98 1.02
C VAL A 9 17.98 -9.07 1.77
N ARG A 10 18.68 -9.71 2.73
CA ARG A 10 18.14 -10.74 3.64
C ARG A 10 18.23 -10.30 5.09
N LYS A 11 17.27 -10.73 5.90
CA LYS A 11 17.29 -10.53 7.34
C LYS A 11 16.87 -11.80 8.06
N SER A 12 17.68 -12.19 9.02
CA SER A 12 17.35 -13.26 9.97
C SER A 12 17.58 -12.81 11.41
N TYR A 13 16.75 -13.26 12.33
CA TYR A 13 16.91 -13.14 13.78
C TYR A 13 17.15 -14.55 14.33
N GLY A 14 18.40 -14.88 14.58
CA GLY A 14 18.79 -16.26 14.86
C GLY A 14 18.42 -17.18 13.67
N GLU A 15 17.65 -18.21 13.92
CA GLU A 15 17.17 -19.16 12.89
C GLU A 15 15.94 -18.65 12.11
N HIS A 16 15.27 -17.59 12.58
CA HIS A 16 14.05 -17.09 11.95
C HIS A 16 14.38 -16.09 10.83
N ALA A 17 14.19 -16.49 9.58
CA ALA A 17 14.33 -15.61 8.42
C ALA A 17 13.07 -14.75 8.23
N VAL A 18 13.26 -13.43 8.11
CA VAL A 18 12.19 -12.42 7.97
C VAL A 18 12.16 -11.83 6.55
N LEU A 19 13.33 -11.67 5.89
CA LEU A 19 13.43 -11.25 4.51
C LEU A 19 14.28 -12.22 3.73
N HIS A 20 13.80 -12.59 2.53
CA HIS A 20 14.32 -13.73 1.75
C HIS A 20 15.07 -13.32 0.47
N GLY A 21 15.63 -12.12 0.42
CA GLY A 21 16.34 -11.60 -0.76
C GLY A 21 15.47 -10.59 -1.49
N VAL A 22 15.39 -9.38 -0.93
CA VAL A 22 14.64 -8.27 -1.50
C VAL A 22 15.54 -7.52 -2.48
N ASP A 23 15.05 -7.39 -3.73
CA ASP A 23 15.63 -6.55 -4.76
C ASP A 23 14.64 -5.42 -5.08
N LEU A 24 15.10 -4.16 -4.97
CA LEU A 24 14.25 -2.99 -5.23
C LEU A 24 15.12 -1.78 -5.60
N GLU A 25 14.88 -1.22 -6.77
CA GLU A 25 15.43 0.05 -7.19
C GLU A 25 14.39 1.17 -6.99
N ILE A 26 14.76 2.22 -6.26
CA ILE A 26 13.96 3.42 -5.99
C ILE A 26 14.64 4.60 -6.66
N LYS A 27 13.93 5.24 -7.57
CA LYS A 27 14.45 6.38 -8.33
C LYS A 27 14.52 7.64 -7.48
N ASP A 28 15.37 8.57 -7.89
CA ASP A 28 15.46 9.89 -7.25
C ASP A 28 14.12 10.63 -7.34
N GLY A 29 13.65 11.14 -6.20
CA GLY A 29 12.39 11.87 -6.08
C GLY A 29 11.13 11.00 -6.10
N GLU A 30 11.24 9.67 -6.13
CA GLU A 30 10.12 8.73 -6.17
C GLU A 30 9.46 8.56 -4.80
N PHE A 31 8.12 8.42 -4.78
CA PHE A 31 7.34 8.04 -3.60
C PHE A 31 6.99 6.55 -3.67
N ILE A 32 7.72 5.73 -2.95
CA ILE A 32 7.48 4.28 -2.85
C ILE A 32 6.66 3.97 -1.60
N VAL A 33 5.63 3.13 -1.75
CA VAL A 33 4.85 2.63 -0.62
C VAL A 33 5.01 1.12 -0.49
N LEU A 34 5.47 0.67 0.68
CA LEU A 34 5.55 -0.75 1.04
C LEU A 34 4.24 -1.17 1.70
N VAL A 35 3.57 -2.16 1.14
CA VAL A 35 2.31 -2.71 1.65
C VAL A 35 2.38 -4.22 1.87
N GLY A 36 1.50 -4.74 2.71
CA GLY A 36 1.41 -6.18 2.98
C GLY A 36 0.89 -6.47 4.38
N PRO A 37 0.60 -7.72 4.72
CA PRO A 37 0.13 -8.13 6.04
C PRO A 37 1.12 -7.78 7.15
N SER A 38 0.64 -7.77 8.40
CA SER A 38 1.51 -7.63 9.57
C SER A 38 2.55 -8.75 9.60
N GLY A 39 3.80 -8.42 9.95
CA GLY A 39 4.89 -9.38 10.04
C GLY A 39 5.58 -9.75 8.71
N CYS A 40 5.15 -9.23 7.54
CA CYS A 40 5.80 -9.56 6.26
C CYS A 40 7.15 -8.85 6.00
N GLY A 41 7.69 -8.09 6.98
CA GLY A 41 9.04 -7.53 6.89
C GLY A 41 9.15 -6.05 6.46
N LYS A 42 8.05 -5.32 6.21
CA LYS A 42 8.05 -3.90 5.75
C LYS A 42 8.86 -2.96 6.66
N SER A 43 8.48 -2.89 7.94
CA SER A 43 9.19 -2.04 8.91
C SER A 43 10.62 -2.51 9.16
N THR A 44 10.90 -3.81 9.06
CA THR A 44 12.25 -4.36 9.13
C THR A 44 13.11 -3.84 7.97
N LEU A 45 12.59 -3.92 6.73
CA LEU A 45 13.26 -3.39 5.54
C LEU A 45 13.51 -1.88 5.69
N LEU A 46 12.50 -1.12 6.12
CA LEU A 46 12.61 0.32 6.33
C LEU A 46 13.69 0.66 7.37
N ARG A 47 13.75 -0.08 8.49
CA ARG A 47 14.74 0.12 9.56
C ARG A 47 16.15 -0.27 9.11
N MET A 48 16.30 -1.28 8.25
CA MET A 48 17.59 -1.62 7.65
C MET A 48 18.09 -0.52 6.72
N ILE A 49 17.23 0.10 5.92
CA ILE A 49 17.57 1.27 5.10
C ILE A 49 17.98 2.44 6.01
N ALA A 50 17.28 2.62 7.14
CA ALA A 50 17.60 3.63 8.14
C ALA A 50 18.92 3.37 8.89
N GLY A 51 19.44 2.13 8.88
CA GLY A 51 20.59 1.72 9.70
C GLY A 51 20.25 1.51 11.18
N LEU A 52 18.95 1.36 11.48
CA LEU A 52 18.44 1.04 12.81
C LEU A 52 18.40 -0.48 13.06
N GLU A 53 18.60 -1.25 11.99
CA GLU A 53 18.62 -2.70 12.00
C GLU A 53 19.73 -3.18 11.06
N ASP A 54 20.48 -4.20 11.47
CA ASP A 54 21.58 -4.75 10.68
C ASP A 54 21.04 -5.65 9.56
N ILE A 55 21.73 -5.62 8.42
CA ILE A 55 21.46 -6.47 7.25
C ILE A 55 22.24 -7.78 7.45
N THR A 56 21.56 -8.95 7.28
CA THR A 56 22.22 -10.25 7.42
C THR A 56 23.08 -10.55 6.18
N SER A 57 22.55 -10.29 4.97
CA SER A 57 23.29 -10.38 3.71
C SER A 57 22.65 -9.49 2.64
N GLY A 58 23.35 -9.27 1.51
CA GLY A 58 22.96 -8.32 0.51
C GLY A 58 23.50 -6.92 0.80
N GLN A 59 23.02 -5.92 0.07
CA GLN A 59 23.48 -4.54 0.27
C GLN A 59 22.39 -3.50 0.00
N VAL A 60 22.53 -2.36 0.67
CA VAL A 60 21.75 -1.14 0.42
C VAL A 60 22.70 -0.05 -0.01
N GLN A 61 22.35 0.65 -1.10
CA GLN A 61 23.06 1.83 -1.57
C GLN A 61 22.14 3.05 -1.55
N ILE A 62 22.69 4.21 -1.20
CA ILE A 62 22.01 5.51 -1.25
C ILE A 62 22.89 6.43 -2.12
N SER A 63 22.34 6.94 -3.22
CA SER A 63 23.09 7.72 -4.23
C SER A 63 24.34 6.98 -4.72
N GLY A 64 24.24 5.67 -5.02
CA GLY A 64 25.33 4.83 -5.47
C GLY A 64 26.38 4.47 -4.42
N LYS A 65 26.23 4.94 -3.18
CA LYS A 65 27.14 4.61 -2.06
C LYS A 65 26.55 3.52 -1.18
N ARG A 66 27.27 2.40 -1.00
CA ARG A 66 26.92 1.36 -0.04
C ARG A 66 26.86 1.93 1.38
N VAL A 67 25.79 1.64 2.12
CA VAL A 67 25.52 2.21 3.45
C VAL A 67 25.39 1.16 4.56
N ASN A 68 25.63 -0.11 4.28
CA ASN A 68 25.44 -1.18 5.26
C ASN A 68 26.15 -0.89 6.60
N GLU A 69 27.42 -0.44 6.54
CA GLU A 69 28.26 -0.20 7.70
C GLU A 69 28.13 1.22 8.26
N LEU A 70 27.33 2.09 7.61
CA LEU A 70 27.15 3.47 8.06
C LEU A 70 26.14 3.55 9.20
N ALA A 71 26.49 4.26 10.26
CA ALA A 71 25.54 4.58 11.32
C ALA A 71 24.37 5.43 10.79
N PRO A 72 23.16 5.37 11.41
CA PRO A 72 21.98 6.10 10.95
C PRO A 72 22.20 7.60 10.72
N LYS A 73 22.99 8.24 11.56
CA LYS A 73 23.33 9.68 11.47
C LYS A 73 24.12 10.06 10.22
N ASP A 74 24.84 9.09 9.62
CA ASP A 74 25.75 9.30 8.49
C ASP A 74 25.12 8.91 7.13
N ARG A 75 23.88 8.36 7.14
CA ARG A 75 23.14 7.98 5.92
C ARG A 75 22.41 9.14 5.25
N ASP A 76 22.36 10.31 5.87
CA ASP A 76 21.69 11.53 5.41
C ASP A 76 20.20 11.34 5.05
N ILE A 77 19.50 10.56 5.85
CA ILE A 77 18.07 10.28 5.75
C ILE A 77 17.33 10.79 6.98
N ALA A 78 16.02 10.99 6.88
CA ALA A 78 15.17 11.31 8.02
C ALA A 78 14.04 10.28 8.14
N MET A 79 13.75 9.85 9.38
CA MET A 79 12.69 8.89 9.67
C MET A 79 11.59 9.52 10.52
N VAL A 80 10.35 9.30 10.12
CA VAL A 80 9.13 9.61 10.87
C VAL A 80 8.56 8.31 11.39
N PHE A 81 8.52 8.17 12.71
CA PHE A 81 8.08 6.96 13.39
C PHE A 81 6.56 6.96 13.64
N GLN A 82 5.98 5.81 13.77
CA GLN A 82 4.58 5.58 14.13
C GLN A 82 4.17 6.30 15.44
N SER A 83 5.06 6.32 16.44
CA SER A 83 4.86 7.00 17.72
C SER A 83 5.19 8.50 17.71
N TYR A 84 5.51 9.07 16.50
CA TYR A 84 6.03 10.43 16.32
C TYR A 84 7.40 10.69 16.97
N ALA A 85 7.75 9.96 18.02
CA ALA A 85 9.00 10.02 18.77
C ALA A 85 9.44 11.46 19.14
N LEU A 86 8.47 12.32 19.56
CA LEU A 86 8.74 13.69 19.99
C LEU A 86 9.33 13.70 21.38
N TYR A 87 10.27 14.62 21.64
CA TYR A 87 10.82 14.87 22.97
C TYR A 87 9.79 15.61 23.82
N PRO A 88 9.20 14.98 24.87
CA PRO A 88 8.02 15.53 25.55
C PRO A 88 8.32 16.78 26.39
N HIS A 89 9.59 16.97 26.81
CA HIS A 89 10.06 18.10 27.60
C HIS A 89 10.44 19.33 26.76
N MET A 90 10.56 19.17 25.43
CA MET A 90 10.95 20.22 24.50
C MET A 90 9.73 20.90 23.89
N SER A 91 9.86 22.18 23.50
CA SER A 91 8.87 22.89 22.68
C SER A 91 8.81 22.32 21.26
N VAL A 92 7.81 22.74 20.47
CA VAL A 92 7.74 22.42 19.02
C VAL A 92 9.00 22.92 18.32
N ALA A 93 9.38 24.19 18.52
CA ALA A 93 10.58 24.77 17.95
C ALA A 93 11.85 24.00 18.33
N ASP A 94 11.97 23.57 19.60
CA ASP A 94 13.09 22.77 20.07
C ASP A 94 13.12 21.38 19.45
N ASN A 95 11.97 20.70 19.34
CA ASN A 95 11.87 19.42 18.66
C ASN A 95 12.34 19.52 17.20
N MET A 96 11.89 20.53 16.47
CA MET A 96 12.28 20.75 15.08
C MET A 96 13.76 21.06 14.93
N SER A 97 14.32 21.92 15.80
CA SER A 97 15.72 22.38 15.71
C SER A 97 16.75 21.41 16.25
N TYR A 98 16.33 20.37 16.99
CA TYR A 98 17.24 19.53 17.77
C TYR A 98 18.41 18.96 16.95
N SER A 99 18.13 18.38 15.79
CA SER A 99 19.14 17.79 14.91
C SER A 99 20.11 18.84 14.34
N MET A 100 19.63 20.05 14.04
CA MET A 100 20.46 21.14 13.55
C MET A 100 21.40 21.66 14.67
N ARG A 101 20.88 21.73 15.90
CA ARG A 101 21.72 22.10 17.09
C ARG A 101 22.85 21.09 17.33
N LEU A 102 22.54 19.79 17.22
CA LEU A 102 23.58 18.74 17.35
C LEU A 102 24.67 18.86 16.27
N ARG A 103 24.28 19.28 15.06
CA ARG A 103 25.24 19.55 13.97
C ARG A 103 25.94 20.91 14.07
N LYS A 104 25.73 21.65 15.17
CA LYS A 104 26.32 23.00 15.44
C LYS A 104 25.98 24.01 14.34
N THR A 105 24.78 23.90 13.72
CA THR A 105 24.30 24.85 12.70
C THR A 105 24.14 26.23 13.29
N PRO A 106 24.54 27.34 12.60
CA PRO A 106 24.36 28.69 13.07
C PRO A 106 22.91 29.03 13.45
N LYS A 107 22.72 29.77 14.54
CA LYS A 107 21.40 30.11 15.11
C LYS A 107 20.47 30.78 14.10
N GLU A 108 20.96 31.67 13.26
CA GLU A 108 20.20 32.36 12.22
C GLU A 108 19.65 31.39 11.17
N LYS A 109 20.45 30.40 10.74
CA LYS A 109 20.02 29.34 9.81
C LYS A 109 18.95 28.44 10.45
N ILE A 110 19.10 28.13 11.75
CA ILE A 110 18.09 27.37 12.49
C ILE A 110 16.77 28.15 12.53
N ALA A 111 16.81 29.41 12.92
CA ALA A 111 15.61 30.27 13.01
C ALA A 111 14.89 30.39 11.65
N SER A 112 15.63 30.60 10.57
CA SER A 112 15.09 30.68 9.21
C SER A 112 14.45 29.35 8.77
N ALA A 113 15.12 28.22 9.01
CA ALA A 113 14.62 26.89 8.64
C ALA A 113 13.35 26.53 9.43
N ILE A 114 13.31 26.82 10.73
CA ILE A 114 12.12 26.59 11.57
C ILE A 114 10.96 27.45 11.06
N LYS A 115 11.17 28.76 10.84
CA LYS A 115 10.11 29.66 10.36
C LYS A 115 9.54 29.18 9.04
N SER A 116 10.37 28.90 8.04
CA SER A 116 9.94 28.40 6.73
C SER A 116 9.16 27.09 6.85
N THR A 117 9.66 26.14 7.65
CA THR A 117 9.00 24.82 7.81
C THR A 117 7.70 24.93 8.62
N ALA A 118 7.68 25.76 9.68
CA ALA A 118 6.51 25.99 10.50
C ALA A 118 5.34 26.57 9.65
N THR A 119 5.64 27.58 8.82
CA THR A 119 4.66 28.18 7.94
C THR A 119 4.09 27.15 6.94
N LYS A 120 4.94 26.33 6.32
CA LYS A 120 4.49 25.25 5.40
C LYS A 120 3.55 24.24 6.07
N LEU A 121 3.78 23.94 7.35
CA LEU A 121 3.02 22.93 8.11
C LEU A 121 1.92 23.54 9.00
N GLY A 122 1.71 24.87 8.96
CA GLY A 122 0.72 25.55 9.82
C GLY A 122 1.05 25.43 11.31
N LEU A 123 2.32 25.42 11.68
CA LEU A 123 2.81 25.25 13.05
C LEU A 123 3.21 26.58 13.73
N ASP A 124 3.15 27.71 13.02
CA ASP A 124 3.59 29.02 13.54
C ASP A 124 2.99 29.34 14.94
N PRO A 125 1.67 29.20 15.18
CA PRO A 125 1.06 29.51 16.48
C PRO A 125 1.37 28.49 17.58
N LEU A 126 2.08 27.41 17.23
CA LEU A 126 2.33 26.27 18.13
C LEU A 126 3.79 26.12 18.54
N LEU A 127 4.69 26.95 18.03
CA LEU A 127 6.15 26.81 18.19
C LEU A 127 6.60 26.72 19.66
N GLU A 128 5.95 27.45 20.55
CA GLU A 128 6.28 27.47 21.98
C GLU A 128 5.56 26.36 22.78
N ARG A 129 4.62 25.63 22.17
CA ARG A 129 3.90 24.57 22.87
C ARG A 129 4.76 23.32 23.01
N ARG A 130 4.41 22.49 24.00
CA ARG A 130 5.01 21.16 24.22
C ARG A 130 4.08 20.08 23.64
N PRO A 131 4.60 18.87 23.30
CA PRO A 131 3.82 17.79 22.70
C PRO A 131 2.52 17.42 23.43
N LYS A 132 2.51 17.51 24.76
CA LYS A 132 1.31 17.22 25.57
C LYS A 132 0.12 18.16 25.29
N ALA A 133 0.40 19.37 24.81
CA ALA A 133 -0.62 20.38 24.49
C ALA A 133 -1.04 20.37 23.00
N LEU A 134 -0.68 19.32 22.25
CA LEU A 134 -0.95 19.19 20.83
C LEU A 134 -1.93 18.05 20.54
N SER A 135 -2.78 18.21 19.51
CA SER A 135 -3.57 17.11 18.96
C SER A 135 -2.68 16.06 18.23
N GLY A 136 -3.25 14.90 17.90
CA GLY A 136 -2.54 13.85 17.14
C GLY A 136 -1.94 14.38 15.84
N GLY A 137 -2.74 15.04 15.00
CA GLY A 137 -2.26 15.62 13.74
C GLY A 137 -1.23 16.74 13.92
N GLN A 138 -1.35 17.56 14.97
CA GLN A 138 -0.34 18.56 15.29
C GLN A 138 0.99 17.90 15.67
N ARG A 139 0.96 16.84 16.51
CA ARG A 139 2.16 16.06 16.84
C ARG A 139 2.81 15.46 15.59
N GLN A 140 2.02 14.95 14.67
CA GLN A 140 2.52 14.41 13.42
C GLN A 140 3.19 15.49 12.56
N ARG A 141 2.53 16.66 12.38
CA ARG A 141 3.16 17.77 11.64
C ARG A 141 4.48 18.21 12.27
N VAL A 142 4.59 18.19 13.60
CA VAL A 142 5.86 18.46 14.29
C VAL A 142 6.91 17.38 13.98
N ALA A 143 6.52 16.10 13.95
CA ALA A 143 7.44 15.02 13.57
C ALA A 143 7.92 15.15 12.12
N MET A 144 7.01 15.51 11.20
CA MET A 144 7.36 15.84 9.81
C MET A 144 8.27 17.06 9.74
N GLY A 145 7.95 18.15 10.47
CA GLY A 145 8.78 19.35 10.55
C GLY A 145 10.19 19.06 11.01
N ARG A 146 10.36 18.19 12.01
CA ARG A 146 11.66 17.73 12.50
C ARG A 146 12.46 17.00 11.41
N ALA A 147 11.79 16.26 10.52
CA ALA A 147 12.42 15.58 9.40
C ALA A 147 12.81 16.58 8.29
N ILE A 148 11.92 17.50 7.94
CA ILE A 148 12.05 18.43 6.82
C ILE A 148 13.14 19.48 7.04
N VAL A 149 13.27 20.03 8.26
CA VAL A 149 14.28 21.06 8.56
C VAL A 149 15.72 20.59 8.30
N ARG A 150 15.95 19.28 8.26
CA ARG A 150 17.25 18.67 7.96
C ARG A 150 17.61 18.68 6.48
N GLN A 151 16.61 18.84 5.59
CA GLN A 151 16.74 18.66 4.14
C GLN A 151 17.45 17.35 3.79
N PRO A 152 16.95 16.19 4.23
CA PRO A 152 17.60 14.92 4.03
C PRO A 152 17.53 14.51 2.55
N LYS A 153 18.38 13.58 2.14
CA LYS A 153 18.35 12.98 0.80
C LYS A 153 17.11 12.12 0.56
N ALA A 154 16.61 11.43 1.61
CA ALA A 154 15.39 10.64 1.54
C ALA A 154 14.62 10.69 2.86
N PHE A 155 13.29 10.53 2.76
CA PHE A 155 12.38 10.39 3.89
C PHE A 155 11.93 8.94 4.03
N LEU A 156 11.88 8.46 5.27
CA LEU A 156 11.38 7.14 5.65
C LEU A 156 10.19 7.32 6.60
N PHE A 157 9.04 6.73 6.28
CA PHE A 157 7.82 6.84 7.08
C PHE A 157 7.39 5.44 7.55
N ASP A 158 7.43 5.18 8.87
CA ASP A 158 7.00 3.91 9.47
C ASP A 158 5.59 4.08 10.03
N GLU A 159 4.56 3.77 9.25
CA GLU A 159 3.13 3.87 9.57
C GLU A 159 2.72 5.22 10.23
N PRO A 160 3.04 6.36 9.63
CA PRO A 160 2.92 7.65 10.33
C PRO A 160 1.48 8.07 10.60
N LEU A 161 0.48 7.52 9.91
CA LEU A 161 -0.94 7.90 10.05
C LEU A 161 -1.78 6.92 10.88
N SER A 162 -1.21 5.78 11.30
CA SER A 162 -1.95 4.70 11.97
C SER A 162 -2.66 5.12 13.27
N ASN A 163 -2.13 6.11 13.99
CA ASN A 163 -2.66 6.60 15.27
C ASN A 163 -3.65 7.78 15.13
N LEU A 164 -4.13 8.06 13.91
CA LEU A 164 -5.07 9.15 13.63
C LEU A 164 -6.47 8.61 13.34
N ASP A 165 -7.49 9.42 13.67
CA ASP A 165 -8.85 9.17 13.22
C ASP A 165 -8.98 9.30 11.69
N ALA A 166 -10.07 8.77 11.12
CA ALA A 166 -10.26 8.67 9.67
C ALA A 166 -10.23 10.05 8.97
N ARG A 167 -10.89 11.07 9.55
CA ARG A 167 -10.93 12.42 8.97
C ARG A 167 -9.56 13.08 8.95
N LEU A 168 -8.85 12.97 10.07
CA LEU A 168 -7.51 13.55 10.19
C LEU A 168 -6.51 12.81 9.30
N ARG A 169 -6.65 11.48 9.16
CA ARG A 169 -5.84 10.66 8.25
C ARG A 169 -5.99 11.12 6.78
N GLU A 170 -7.23 11.37 6.34
CA GLU A 170 -7.50 11.88 5.00
C GLU A 170 -6.82 13.25 4.75
N GLN A 171 -6.96 14.18 5.70
CA GLN A 171 -6.29 15.48 5.61
C GLN A 171 -4.77 15.36 5.53
N MET A 172 -4.20 14.52 6.40
CA MET A 172 -2.75 14.32 6.45
C MET A 172 -2.19 13.64 5.20
N ARG A 173 -2.95 12.72 4.58
CA ARG A 173 -2.55 12.16 3.27
C ARG A 173 -2.40 13.24 2.22
N ALA A 174 -3.41 14.11 2.09
CA ALA A 174 -3.36 15.21 1.13
C ALA A 174 -2.16 16.15 1.39
N GLU A 175 -1.88 16.45 2.67
CA GLU A 175 -0.71 17.26 3.06
C GLU A 175 0.61 16.58 2.71
N ILE A 176 0.76 15.27 2.97
CA ILE A 176 1.97 14.50 2.63
C ILE A 176 2.19 14.50 1.11
N LYS A 177 1.14 14.24 0.32
CA LYS A 177 1.25 14.23 -1.16
C LYS A 177 1.65 15.60 -1.70
N LYS A 178 1.04 16.67 -1.19
CA LYS A 178 1.39 18.06 -1.55
C LYS A 178 2.84 18.37 -1.19
N LEU A 179 3.24 18.04 0.03
CA LEU A 179 4.60 18.28 0.53
C LEU A 179 5.64 17.52 -0.29
N HIS A 180 5.38 16.27 -0.64
CA HIS A 180 6.25 15.49 -1.52
C HIS A 180 6.41 16.17 -2.90
N GLY A 181 5.31 16.65 -3.51
CA GLY A 181 5.33 17.39 -4.77
C GLY A 181 6.18 18.67 -4.72
N GLU A 182 6.20 19.36 -3.56
CA GLU A 182 7.03 20.56 -3.34
C GLU A 182 8.50 20.22 -3.10
N LEU A 183 8.78 19.19 -2.33
CA LEU A 183 10.15 18.81 -1.93
C LEU A 183 10.84 17.95 -2.98
N LYS A 184 10.07 17.18 -3.77
CA LYS A 184 10.54 16.18 -4.74
C LYS A 184 11.60 15.23 -4.17
N ALA A 185 11.55 14.96 -2.88
CA ALA A 185 12.52 14.14 -2.19
C ALA A 185 12.09 12.68 -2.18
N THR A 186 13.02 11.76 -2.43
CA THR A 186 12.79 10.32 -2.38
C THR A 186 12.13 9.93 -1.05
N SER A 187 11.03 9.19 -1.13
CA SER A 187 10.23 8.84 0.05
C SER A 187 9.89 7.36 0.05
N ILE A 188 10.13 6.69 1.17
CA ILE A 188 9.71 5.31 1.41
C ILE A 188 8.70 5.33 2.55
N TYR A 189 7.51 4.84 2.28
CA TYR A 189 6.38 4.88 3.19
C TYR A 189 5.87 3.47 3.48
N VAL A 190 5.76 3.10 4.74
CA VAL A 190 5.17 1.83 5.17
C VAL A 190 3.75 2.08 5.63
N THR A 191 2.82 1.28 5.15
CA THR A 191 1.43 1.28 5.63
C THR A 191 0.79 -0.09 5.48
N HIS A 192 -0.27 -0.32 6.24
CA HIS A 192 -1.23 -1.41 6.03
C HIS A 192 -2.56 -0.90 5.44
N ASP A 193 -2.70 0.42 5.26
CA ASP A 193 -3.90 1.06 4.67
C ASP A 193 -3.76 1.14 3.15
N GLN A 194 -4.66 0.46 2.44
CA GLN A 194 -4.65 0.40 0.98
C GLN A 194 -4.94 1.76 0.34
N ILE A 195 -5.81 2.58 0.97
CA ILE A 195 -6.14 3.91 0.44
C ILE A 195 -4.91 4.82 0.51
N GLU A 196 -4.11 4.72 1.58
CA GLU A 196 -2.83 5.43 1.66
C GLU A 196 -1.90 5.02 0.51
N ALA A 197 -1.76 3.71 0.28
CA ALA A 197 -0.91 3.21 -0.79
C ALA A 197 -1.38 3.68 -2.18
N MET A 198 -2.66 3.50 -2.48
CA MET A 198 -3.24 3.88 -3.78
C MET A 198 -3.16 5.38 -4.07
N THR A 199 -3.23 6.24 -3.03
CA THR A 199 -3.29 7.69 -3.20
C THR A 199 -1.93 8.39 -3.13
N LEU A 200 -0.99 7.86 -2.35
CA LEU A 200 0.32 8.48 -2.13
C LEU A 200 1.37 7.99 -3.13
N ALA A 201 1.38 6.71 -3.47
CA ALA A 201 2.46 6.08 -4.20
C ALA A 201 2.61 6.56 -5.65
N ASP A 202 3.85 6.68 -6.10
CA ASP A 202 4.20 6.58 -7.51
C ASP A 202 4.32 5.10 -7.91
N ARG A 203 4.93 4.27 -7.04
CA ARG A 203 4.90 2.81 -7.12
C ARG A 203 4.62 2.19 -5.75
N ILE A 204 3.88 1.08 -5.78
CA ILE A 204 3.61 0.22 -4.62
C ILE A 204 4.50 -1.01 -4.71
N VAL A 205 5.05 -1.41 -3.57
CA VAL A 205 5.75 -2.69 -3.37
C VAL A 205 4.87 -3.56 -2.49
N ALA A 206 4.21 -4.55 -3.08
CA ALA A 206 3.41 -5.52 -2.35
C ALA A 206 4.31 -6.63 -1.80
N MET A 207 4.31 -6.83 -0.48
CA MET A 207 5.15 -7.80 0.22
C MET A 207 4.31 -8.85 0.94
N HIS A 208 4.74 -10.11 0.85
CA HIS A 208 4.15 -11.23 1.57
C HIS A 208 5.23 -12.24 1.97
N GLY A 209 5.21 -12.71 3.22
CA GLY A 209 6.15 -13.72 3.70
C GLY A 209 7.63 -13.37 3.51
N GLY A 210 7.99 -12.09 3.66
CA GLY A 210 9.39 -11.64 3.49
C GLY A 210 9.87 -11.52 2.05
N VAL A 211 8.97 -11.64 1.06
CA VAL A 211 9.26 -11.58 -0.38
C VAL A 211 8.45 -10.46 -1.03
N VAL A 212 9.02 -9.80 -2.03
CA VAL A 212 8.30 -8.87 -2.90
C VAL A 212 7.47 -9.67 -3.90
N GLN A 213 6.15 -9.44 -3.92
CA GLN A 213 5.21 -10.14 -4.79
C GLN A 213 5.00 -9.39 -6.11
N GLN A 214 4.92 -8.06 -6.06
CA GLN A 214 4.79 -7.20 -7.22
C GLN A 214 5.26 -5.79 -6.89
N VAL A 215 5.83 -5.12 -7.89
CA VAL A 215 6.17 -3.69 -7.85
C VAL A 215 5.59 -3.03 -9.08
N GLY A 216 4.82 -1.97 -8.92
CA GLY A 216 4.21 -1.24 -10.04
C GLY A 216 3.44 -0.02 -9.58
N SER A 217 2.86 0.72 -10.53
CA SER A 217 1.95 1.82 -10.20
C SER A 217 0.70 1.31 -9.46
N PRO A 218 0.00 2.16 -8.68
CA PRO A 218 -1.21 1.75 -7.98
C PRO A 218 -2.24 1.07 -8.88
N LEU A 219 -2.53 1.66 -10.04
CA LEU A 219 -3.49 1.09 -11.00
C LEU A 219 -2.99 -0.21 -11.64
N GLU A 220 -1.69 -0.34 -11.89
CA GLU A 220 -1.12 -1.59 -12.40
C GLU A 220 -1.33 -2.77 -11.43
N LEU A 221 -1.12 -2.58 -10.12
CA LEU A 221 -1.38 -3.62 -9.14
C LEU A 221 -2.88 -3.93 -9.02
N TYR A 222 -3.73 -2.93 -9.22
CA TYR A 222 -5.18 -3.08 -9.17
C TYR A 222 -5.73 -3.79 -10.41
N ASP A 223 -5.37 -3.34 -11.61
CA ASP A 223 -5.90 -3.83 -12.90
C ASP A 223 -5.16 -5.09 -13.37
N HIS A 224 -3.87 -5.24 -13.02
CA HIS A 224 -3.00 -6.32 -13.47
C HIS A 224 -2.24 -6.98 -12.31
N PRO A 225 -2.96 -7.52 -11.28
CA PRO A 225 -2.29 -8.21 -10.17
C PRO A 225 -1.52 -9.42 -10.67
N ALA A 226 -0.26 -9.57 -10.24
CA ALA A 226 0.63 -10.64 -10.69
C ALA A 226 0.23 -12.02 -10.16
N ASN A 227 -0.47 -12.07 -9.03
CA ASN A 227 -0.89 -13.33 -8.40
C ASN A 227 -2.13 -13.13 -7.52
N LEU A 228 -2.67 -14.25 -7.01
CA LEU A 228 -3.83 -14.29 -6.12
C LEU A 228 -3.65 -13.43 -4.86
N PHE A 229 -2.43 -13.41 -4.30
CA PHE A 229 -2.16 -12.59 -3.12
C PHE A 229 -2.37 -11.10 -3.42
N VAL A 230 -1.75 -10.58 -4.48
CA VAL A 230 -1.88 -9.15 -4.85
C VAL A 230 -3.33 -8.83 -5.20
N ALA A 231 -4.00 -9.70 -5.97
CA ALA A 231 -5.40 -9.53 -6.36
C ALA A 231 -6.35 -9.43 -5.16
N GLY A 232 -6.15 -10.28 -4.15
CA GLY A 232 -6.98 -10.29 -2.94
C GLY A 232 -6.56 -9.25 -1.92
N PHE A 233 -5.29 -8.79 -1.94
CA PHE A 233 -4.79 -7.81 -0.99
C PHE A 233 -5.07 -6.37 -1.45
N ILE A 234 -5.00 -6.08 -2.77
CA ILE A 234 -5.24 -4.74 -3.33
C ILE A 234 -6.69 -4.60 -3.75
N GLY A 235 -7.40 -3.64 -3.15
CA GLY A 235 -8.83 -3.36 -3.38
C GLY A 235 -9.68 -3.58 -2.13
N SER A 236 -10.68 -2.72 -1.93
CA SER A 236 -11.64 -2.84 -0.82
C SER A 236 -13.05 -2.50 -1.33
N PRO A 237 -13.96 -3.50 -1.34
CA PRO A 237 -13.79 -4.88 -0.89
C PRO A 237 -12.77 -5.68 -1.73
N ALA A 238 -12.24 -6.77 -1.16
CA ALA A 238 -11.30 -7.65 -1.85
C ALA A 238 -11.93 -8.33 -3.09
N MET A 239 -11.10 -8.71 -4.06
CA MET A 239 -11.52 -9.47 -5.25
C MET A 239 -12.23 -10.77 -4.86
N ASN A 240 -13.29 -11.12 -5.56
CA ASN A 240 -13.93 -12.43 -5.44
C ASN A 240 -13.15 -13.47 -6.23
N PHE A 241 -13.06 -14.70 -5.69
CA PHE A 241 -12.37 -15.82 -6.34
C PHE A 241 -13.30 -17.02 -6.47
N LEU A 242 -13.30 -17.65 -7.65
CA LEU A 242 -14.08 -18.84 -7.96
C LEU A 242 -13.17 -19.88 -8.62
N ASP A 243 -13.25 -21.12 -8.18
CA ASP A 243 -12.57 -22.23 -8.84
C ASP A 243 -13.26 -22.56 -10.16
N VAL A 244 -12.51 -22.68 -11.23
CA VAL A 244 -12.98 -22.93 -12.58
C VAL A 244 -12.10 -23.94 -13.29
N THR A 245 -12.67 -24.58 -14.35
CA THR A 245 -11.91 -25.37 -15.32
C THR A 245 -11.90 -24.65 -16.66
N TYR A 246 -10.74 -24.43 -17.24
CA TYR A 246 -10.61 -23.85 -18.58
C TYR A 246 -10.97 -24.89 -19.64
N LEU A 247 -11.77 -24.49 -20.62
CA LEU A 247 -12.21 -25.35 -21.73
C LEU A 247 -12.00 -24.63 -23.06
N GLU A 248 -11.41 -25.35 -24.01
CA GLU A 248 -11.36 -24.95 -25.41
C GLU A 248 -12.53 -25.62 -26.14
N GLN A 249 -13.46 -24.83 -26.67
CA GLN A 249 -14.64 -25.33 -27.38
C GLN A 249 -14.77 -24.66 -28.76
N ASP A 250 -15.50 -25.31 -29.68
CA ASP A 250 -15.74 -24.78 -31.07
C ASP A 250 -16.39 -23.40 -31.11
N GLY A 251 -16.95 -22.90 -30.02
CA GLY A 251 -17.53 -21.55 -29.89
C GLY A 251 -16.63 -20.55 -29.17
N GLY A 252 -15.33 -20.85 -28.95
CA GLY A 252 -14.36 -20.04 -28.22
C GLY A 252 -14.07 -20.55 -26.80
N PRO A 253 -13.07 -19.95 -26.10
CA PRO A 253 -12.63 -20.40 -24.78
C PRO A 253 -13.69 -20.10 -23.73
N ARG A 254 -13.87 -21.02 -22.78
CA ARG A 254 -14.84 -20.92 -21.69
C ARG A 254 -14.24 -21.34 -20.36
N LEU A 255 -14.81 -20.81 -19.29
CA LEU A 255 -14.56 -21.22 -17.93
C LEU A 255 -15.78 -21.98 -17.40
N LYS A 256 -15.59 -23.19 -16.94
CA LYS A 256 -16.63 -24.01 -16.34
C LYS A 256 -16.57 -23.91 -14.83
N LEU A 257 -17.64 -23.45 -14.19
CA LEU A 257 -17.84 -23.49 -12.75
C LEU A 257 -18.17 -24.90 -12.24
N LYS A 258 -18.11 -25.11 -10.94
CA LYS A 258 -18.39 -26.42 -10.30
C LYS A 258 -19.79 -26.95 -10.56
N ASP A 259 -20.78 -26.08 -10.75
CA ASP A 259 -22.18 -26.43 -11.07
C ASP A 259 -22.41 -26.71 -12.56
N GLY A 260 -21.40 -26.53 -13.40
CA GLY A 260 -21.46 -26.69 -14.84
C GLY A 260 -21.74 -25.43 -15.64
N THR A 261 -22.02 -24.29 -14.99
CA THR A 261 -22.21 -22.99 -15.65
C THR A 261 -20.97 -22.60 -16.45
N LEU A 262 -21.14 -22.10 -17.65
CA LEU A 262 -20.09 -21.73 -18.57
C LEU A 262 -20.00 -20.20 -18.69
N ILE A 263 -18.84 -19.64 -18.43
CA ILE A 263 -18.52 -18.21 -18.60
C ILE A 263 -17.63 -18.08 -19.83
N ALA A 264 -18.04 -17.27 -20.80
CA ALA A 264 -17.26 -17.03 -22.00
C ALA A 264 -16.06 -16.15 -21.73
N LEU A 265 -14.90 -16.50 -22.29
CA LEU A 265 -13.73 -15.63 -22.32
C LEU A 265 -13.65 -14.87 -23.64
N PRO A 266 -13.15 -13.62 -23.66
CA PRO A 266 -13.07 -12.82 -24.87
C PRO A 266 -12.02 -13.34 -25.87
N GLN A 267 -11.01 -14.07 -25.37
CA GLN A 267 -9.90 -14.59 -26.15
C GLN A 267 -9.25 -15.80 -25.44
N PRO A 268 -8.52 -16.65 -26.18
CA PRO A 268 -7.75 -17.74 -25.61
C PRO A 268 -6.70 -17.25 -24.60
N VAL A 269 -6.38 -18.08 -23.65
CA VAL A 269 -5.39 -17.82 -22.60
C VAL A 269 -4.34 -18.93 -22.58
N LYS A 270 -3.19 -18.68 -21.97
CA LYS A 270 -2.08 -19.64 -21.88
C LYS A 270 -2.34 -20.74 -20.84
N LEU A 271 -3.44 -21.48 -21.02
CA LEU A 271 -3.78 -22.67 -20.24
C LEU A 271 -4.08 -23.85 -21.20
N LYS A 272 -3.87 -25.05 -20.69
CA LYS A 272 -4.27 -26.28 -21.42
C LYS A 272 -5.75 -26.54 -21.22
N ASP A 273 -6.40 -27.13 -22.23
CA ASP A 273 -7.78 -27.60 -22.10
C ASP A 273 -7.92 -28.55 -20.91
N GLY A 274 -8.96 -28.36 -20.09
CA GLY A 274 -9.21 -29.11 -18.86
C GLY A 274 -8.37 -28.63 -17.66
N ALA A 275 -7.55 -27.60 -17.78
CA ALA A 275 -6.75 -27.10 -16.64
C ALA A 275 -7.63 -26.42 -15.58
N ASN A 276 -7.32 -26.70 -14.32
CA ASN A 276 -7.92 -25.99 -13.20
C ASN A 276 -7.28 -24.60 -13.07
N ALA A 277 -8.12 -23.60 -12.79
CA ALA A 277 -7.72 -22.21 -12.62
C ALA A 277 -8.60 -21.54 -11.56
N THR A 278 -8.22 -20.34 -11.15
CA THR A 278 -9.02 -19.47 -10.29
C THR A 278 -9.45 -18.24 -11.09
N LEU A 279 -10.77 -18.04 -11.21
CA LEU A 279 -11.36 -16.84 -11.75
C LEU A 279 -11.45 -15.78 -10.67
N GLY A 280 -10.91 -14.59 -10.94
CA GLY A 280 -11.03 -13.40 -10.10
C GLY A 280 -11.96 -12.37 -10.74
N ILE A 281 -12.85 -11.77 -9.96
CA ILE A 281 -13.64 -10.60 -10.36
C ILE A 281 -13.77 -9.62 -9.20
N ARG A 282 -13.57 -8.33 -9.49
CA ARG A 282 -13.73 -7.30 -8.47
C ARG A 282 -15.19 -7.05 -8.15
N PRO A 283 -15.55 -6.79 -6.88
CA PRO A 283 -16.93 -6.57 -6.45
C PRO A 283 -17.68 -5.49 -7.21
N GLU A 284 -17.01 -4.43 -7.63
CA GLU A 284 -17.58 -3.31 -8.39
C GLU A 284 -17.83 -3.61 -9.89
N HIS A 285 -17.23 -4.68 -10.39
CA HIS A 285 -17.39 -5.10 -11.78
C HIS A 285 -18.49 -6.14 -11.98
N VAL A 286 -19.00 -6.72 -10.89
CA VAL A 286 -20.13 -7.65 -10.95
C VAL A 286 -21.41 -6.88 -11.26
N GLN A 287 -22.17 -7.33 -12.25
CA GLN A 287 -23.44 -6.70 -12.63
C GLN A 287 -24.62 -7.50 -12.08
N ILE A 288 -25.67 -6.80 -11.64
CA ILE A 288 -26.95 -7.38 -11.22
C ILE A 288 -27.89 -7.24 -12.38
N GLU A 289 -28.35 -8.36 -12.95
CA GLU A 289 -29.19 -8.41 -14.14
C GLU A 289 -30.31 -9.43 -13.97
N ASN A 290 -31.49 -9.14 -14.52
CA ASN A 290 -32.67 -10.01 -14.39
C ASN A 290 -32.67 -11.27 -15.31
N SER A 291 -31.64 -11.43 -16.15
CA SER A 291 -31.52 -12.53 -17.11
C SER A 291 -30.12 -13.15 -17.16
N ALA A 292 -29.38 -13.08 -16.05
CA ALA A 292 -28.05 -13.67 -15.97
C ALA A 292 -28.09 -15.15 -15.55
N ASP A 293 -27.07 -15.90 -15.98
CA ASP A 293 -27.00 -17.35 -15.75
C ASP A 293 -26.61 -17.73 -14.32
N LEU A 294 -26.05 -16.80 -13.57
CA LEU A 294 -25.59 -17.04 -12.19
C LEU A 294 -26.58 -16.48 -11.19
N THR A 295 -26.95 -17.31 -10.22
CA THR A 295 -27.83 -16.93 -9.11
C THR A 295 -27.08 -16.96 -7.78
N ALA A 296 -27.10 -15.84 -7.06
CA ALA A 296 -26.47 -15.72 -5.74
C ALA A 296 -27.54 -15.41 -4.66
N ALA A 297 -27.46 -16.08 -3.53
CA ALA A 297 -28.30 -15.78 -2.38
C ALA A 297 -27.78 -14.55 -1.64
N VAL A 298 -28.68 -13.66 -1.20
CA VAL A 298 -28.34 -12.44 -0.45
C VAL A 298 -28.26 -12.80 1.03
N ASP A 299 -27.07 -12.70 1.62
CA ASP A 299 -26.81 -12.95 3.04
C ASP A 299 -26.97 -11.68 3.87
N LEU A 300 -26.39 -10.55 3.38
CA LEU A 300 -26.40 -9.27 4.10
C LEU A 300 -26.27 -8.09 3.12
N VAL A 301 -27.00 -7.02 3.40
CA VAL A 301 -26.88 -5.73 2.73
C VAL A 301 -26.22 -4.73 3.67
N GLU A 302 -25.06 -4.20 3.29
CA GLU A 302 -24.24 -3.28 4.10
C GLU A 302 -24.15 -1.91 3.41
N PRO A 303 -24.91 -0.89 3.85
CA PRO A 303 -24.77 0.47 3.34
C PRO A 303 -23.54 1.15 3.97
N THR A 304 -22.58 1.58 3.13
CA THR A 304 -21.33 2.21 3.55
C THR A 304 -21.39 3.74 3.56
N GLY A 305 -22.54 4.32 3.14
CA GLY A 305 -22.73 5.77 3.00
C GLY A 305 -22.42 6.27 1.59
N PHE A 306 -21.32 5.86 0.98
CA PHE A 306 -20.96 6.18 -0.41
C PHE A 306 -21.36 5.10 -1.42
N GLY A 307 -21.68 3.89 -0.97
CA GLY A 307 -22.12 2.78 -1.79
C GLY A 307 -22.77 1.69 -0.93
N ILE A 308 -23.06 0.56 -1.54
CA ILE A 308 -23.68 -0.60 -0.89
C ILE A 308 -22.79 -1.81 -1.17
N ILE A 309 -22.46 -2.57 -0.13
CA ILE A 309 -21.83 -3.88 -0.27
C ILE A 309 -22.92 -4.93 -0.04
N LEU A 310 -23.14 -5.78 -1.05
CA LEU A 310 -23.93 -6.99 -0.90
C LEU A 310 -23.00 -8.13 -0.54
N HIS A 311 -23.25 -8.78 0.58
CA HIS A 311 -22.65 -10.05 0.93
C HIS A 311 -23.56 -11.15 0.43
N LEU A 312 -23.04 -12.03 -0.38
CA LEU A 312 -23.77 -13.05 -1.10
C LEU A 312 -23.15 -14.42 -0.89
N SER A 313 -23.93 -15.45 -1.11
CA SER A 313 -23.46 -16.82 -1.27
C SER A 313 -23.66 -17.25 -2.73
N LEU A 314 -22.57 -17.48 -3.46
CA LEU A 314 -22.57 -18.01 -4.81
C LEU A 314 -22.02 -19.44 -4.78
N HIS A 315 -22.83 -20.44 -5.10
CA HIS A 315 -22.49 -21.88 -4.98
C HIS A 315 -21.96 -22.28 -3.59
N GLY A 316 -22.49 -21.63 -2.51
CA GLY A 316 -22.06 -21.88 -1.14
C GLY A 316 -20.74 -21.20 -0.76
N LEU A 317 -20.14 -20.42 -1.65
CA LEU A 317 -18.93 -19.63 -1.38
C LEU A 317 -19.29 -18.17 -1.09
N PRO A 318 -18.60 -17.52 -0.14
CA PRO A 318 -18.78 -16.09 0.10
C PRO A 318 -18.44 -15.27 -1.15
N PHE A 319 -19.32 -14.36 -1.51
CA PHE A 319 -19.20 -13.50 -2.69
C PHE A 319 -19.64 -12.09 -2.36
N LYS A 320 -19.04 -11.07 -2.96
CA LYS A 320 -19.37 -9.67 -2.67
C LYS A 320 -19.63 -8.90 -3.95
N ILE A 321 -20.62 -7.99 -3.88
CA ILE A 321 -20.84 -6.97 -4.90
C ILE A 321 -20.71 -5.61 -4.24
N PHE A 322 -20.07 -4.67 -4.90
CA PHE A 322 -20.11 -3.26 -4.54
C PHE A 322 -20.86 -2.49 -5.62
N THR A 323 -21.87 -1.73 -5.21
CA THR A 323 -22.67 -0.94 -6.15
C THR A 323 -23.02 0.44 -5.59
N LEU A 324 -23.17 1.41 -6.50
CA LEU A 324 -23.70 2.75 -6.18
C LEU A 324 -25.22 2.82 -6.34
N ASN A 325 -25.85 1.79 -6.95
CA ASN A 325 -27.29 1.74 -7.13
C ASN A 325 -27.98 1.47 -5.79
N ARG A 326 -28.77 2.44 -5.32
CA ARG A 326 -29.50 2.35 -4.06
C ARG A 326 -30.66 1.36 -4.06
N ASP A 327 -31.13 0.89 -5.20
CA ASP A 327 -32.13 -0.16 -5.27
C ASP A 327 -31.64 -1.46 -4.63
N ALA A 328 -30.33 -1.68 -4.62
CA ALA A 328 -29.68 -2.80 -3.93
C ALA A 328 -29.91 -2.83 -2.41
N LEU A 329 -30.36 -1.74 -1.77
CA LEU A 329 -30.78 -1.73 -0.36
C LEU A 329 -31.97 -2.66 -0.07
N HIS A 330 -32.76 -2.95 -1.10
CA HIS A 330 -33.95 -3.80 -0.99
C HIS A 330 -33.69 -5.23 -1.50
N ALA A 331 -32.44 -5.56 -1.82
CA ALA A 331 -32.08 -6.91 -2.30
C ALA A 331 -32.37 -7.94 -1.20
N GLN A 332 -33.20 -8.94 -1.53
CA GLN A 332 -33.59 -10.04 -0.64
C GLN A 332 -33.70 -11.35 -1.41
N GLY A 333 -33.52 -12.46 -0.71
CA GLY A 333 -33.63 -13.79 -1.32
C GLY A 333 -32.46 -14.09 -2.26
N SER A 334 -32.70 -14.19 -3.55
CA SER A 334 -31.66 -14.44 -4.55
C SER A 334 -31.70 -13.39 -5.64
N ILE A 335 -30.53 -13.05 -6.15
CA ILE A 335 -30.31 -12.11 -7.26
C ILE A 335 -29.54 -12.81 -8.37
N GLN A 336 -29.80 -12.39 -9.61
CA GLN A 336 -29.03 -12.87 -10.75
C GLN A 336 -27.86 -11.91 -11.02
N VAL A 337 -26.69 -12.49 -11.30
CA VAL A 337 -25.43 -11.75 -11.47
C VAL A 337 -24.72 -12.20 -12.74
N SER A 338 -24.05 -11.24 -13.40
CA SER A 338 -23.21 -11.51 -14.56
C SER A 338 -21.79 -10.96 -14.34
N PHE A 339 -20.85 -11.56 -15.06
CA PHE A 339 -19.44 -11.20 -15.00
C PHE A 339 -18.99 -10.70 -16.37
N PRO A 340 -18.86 -9.37 -16.57
CA PRO A 340 -18.38 -8.81 -17.83
C PRO A 340 -16.99 -9.31 -18.18
N ALA A 341 -16.85 -9.91 -19.36
CA ALA A 341 -15.64 -10.63 -19.77
C ALA A 341 -14.35 -9.80 -19.72
N GLN A 342 -14.44 -8.47 -19.95
CA GLN A 342 -13.30 -7.56 -19.90
C GLN A 342 -12.75 -7.30 -18.50
N HIS A 343 -13.47 -7.69 -17.44
CA HIS A 343 -13.08 -7.50 -16.04
C HIS A 343 -12.68 -8.80 -15.33
N LEU A 344 -12.55 -9.87 -16.09
CA LEU A 344 -12.14 -11.16 -15.56
C LEU A 344 -10.61 -11.21 -15.38
N HIS A 345 -10.20 -11.73 -14.26
CA HIS A 345 -8.80 -12.08 -13.98
C HIS A 345 -8.72 -13.60 -13.88
N LEU A 346 -7.67 -14.18 -14.45
CA LEU A 346 -7.48 -15.62 -14.38
C LEU A 346 -6.11 -15.93 -13.78
N PHE A 347 -6.09 -16.91 -12.88
CA PHE A 347 -4.89 -17.37 -12.18
C PHE A 347 -4.75 -18.87 -12.36
N ASP A 348 -3.54 -19.33 -12.57
CA ASP A 348 -3.20 -20.75 -12.71
C ASP A 348 -3.27 -21.51 -11.37
N GLY A 349 -2.98 -22.82 -11.41
CA GLY A 349 -2.99 -23.66 -10.22
C GLY A 349 -1.92 -23.30 -9.16
N GLU A 350 -0.92 -22.49 -9.50
CA GLU A 350 0.09 -21.95 -8.59
C GLU A 350 -0.29 -20.57 -8.05
N GLY A 351 -1.39 -20.00 -8.56
CA GLY A 351 -1.89 -18.68 -8.18
C GLY A 351 -1.28 -17.52 -8.94
N ASN A 352 -0.52 -17.77 -10.01
CA ASN A 352 0.05 -16.73 -10.85
C ASN A 352 -0.95 -16.27 -11.91
N ARG A 353 -0.90 -14.99 -12.28
CA ARG A 353 -1.75 -14.44 -13.34
C ARG A 353 -1.51 -15.16 -14.66
N VAL A 354 -2.60 -15.56 -15.31
CA VAL A 354 -2.59 -16.11 -16.66
C VAL A 354 -2.72 -14.98 -17.67
N GLU A 355 -1.81 -14.93 -18.63
CA GLU A 355 -1.84 -13.98 -19.73
C GLU A 355 -2.70 -14.50 -20.88
N SER A 356 -3.17 -13.58 -21.73
CA SER A 356 -3.75 -13.90 -23.03
C SER A 356 -2.74 -14.65 -23.91
N ALA A 357 -3.23 -15.55 -24.76
CA ALA A 357 -2.39 -16.35 -25.66
C ALA A 357 -1.84 -15.51 -26.82
#